data_1472adb666b42f222385706eee70e763
#
_entry.id   1472adb666b42f222385706eee70e763
#
_cell.length_a   1.000
_cell.length_b   1.000
_cell.length_c   1.000
_cell.angle_alpha   90.00
_cell.angle_beta   90.00
_cell.angle_gamma   90.00
#
_symmetry.space_group_name_H-M   'P 1'
#
loop_
_entity.id
_entity.type
_entity.pdbx_description
1 polymer ?
#
loop_
_entity_poly.entity_id
_entity_poly.type
_entity_poly.pdbx_seq_one_letter_code
_entity_poly.pdbx_strand_id
1 'polypeptide(L)'
;RSSDLDVVEANRKVVRAGFQAASEATSWRARLPELPPEARGKKRLFMHGNDAIALGAVVAGCRVVAAYPITPATDILYSLLKLLPEYGGVVLQAEDEMAACQMAVGCNYAGVRAMTSTSGPGFSLMTETLGLASVSETPVVIVDVQRAGPSTGMPTKTEQGDAFQAIFSSHGESQRIVLAPATVEDCFYDIQRAFNLADKYQCPVIVLTDLSLGLSKQTVEV
;
A
#
# COMPACT_ATOMS: atom_id res chain seq x y z
N ARG A 1 20.27 23.33 2.47
CA ARG A 1 20.64 22.62 1.22
C ARG A 1 22.11 22.20 1.17
N SER A 2 23.05 22.92 1.79
CA SER A 2 24.44 22.45 1.95
C SER A 2 24.56 21.26 2.91
N SER A 3 23.71 21.18 3.94
CA SER A 3 23.63 20.05 4.88
C SER A 3 23.29 18.73 4.22
N ASP A 4 22.48 18.73 3.15
CA ASP A 4 22.09 17.49 2.45
C ASP A 4 23.26 16.87 1.68
N LEU A 5 24.17 17.71 1.13
CA LEU A 5 25.38 17.23 0.44
C LEU A 5 26.38 16.62 1.42
N ASP A 6 26.55 17.23 2.60
CA ASP A 6 27.43 16.72 3.64
C ASP A 6 26.94 15.38 4.19
N VAL A 7 25.63 15.22 4.36
CA VAL A 7 25.00 13.95 4.76
C VAL A 7 25.19 12.87 3.68
N VAL A 8 25.01 13.22 2.41
CA VAL A 8 25.23 12.28 1.29
C VAL A 8 26.69 11.82 1.25
N GLU A 9 27.64 12.74 1.43
CA GLU A 9 29.07 12.40 1.42
C GLU A 9 29.46 11.55 2.64
N ALA A 10 28.92 11.86 3.82
CA ALA A 10 29.11 11.05 5.02
C ALA A 10 28.58 9.63 4.82
N ASN A 11 27.37 9.47 4.26
CA ASN A 11 26.80 8.17 3.95
C ASN A 11 27.63 7.39 2.94
N ARG A 12 28.13 8.04 1.89
CA ARG A 12 29.05 7.41 0.92
C ARG A 12 30.32 6.90 1.57
N LYS A 13 30.93 7.67 2.49
CA LYS A 13 32.12 7.24 3.24
C LYS A 13 31.85 6.00 4.08
N VAL A 14 30.72 5.99 4.80
CA VAL A 14 30.31 4.83 5.62
C VAL A 14 30.09 3.59 4.76
N VAL A 15 29.41 3.71 3.64
CA VAL A 15 29.18 2.57 2.71
C VAL A 15 30.50 2.05 2.15
N ARG A 16 31.43 2.92 1.72
CA ARG A 16 32.75 2.52 1.24
C ARG A 16 33.59 1.83 2.32
N ALA A 17 33.59 2.39 3.53
CA ALA A 17 34.32 1.80 4.67
C ALA A 17 33.75 0.40 5.03
N GLY A 18 32.43 0.25 5.05
CA GLY A 18 31.79 -1.03 5.29
C GLY A 18 32.11 -2.07 4.19
N PHE A 19 32.09 -1.65 2.91
CA PHE A 19 32.48 -2.50 1.80
C PHE A 19 33.94 -2.95 1.89
N GLN A 20 34.85 -2.04 2.21
CA GLN A 20 36.27 -2.35 2.39
C GLN A 20 36.48 -3.32 3.54
N ALA A 21 35.89 -3.05 4.72
CA ALA A 21 35.97 -3.95 5.86
C ALA A 21 35.43 -5.36 5.56
N ALA A 22 34.31 -5.45 4.85
CA ALA A 22 33.75 -6.73 4.43
C ALA A 22 34.64 -7.46 3.41
N SER A 23 35.32 -6.72 2.52
CA SER A 23 36.25 -7.30 1.53
C SER A 23 37.50 -7.85 2.17
N GLU A 24 37.97 -7.24 3.26
CA GLU A 24 39.13 -7.66 4.03
C GLU A 24 38.82 -8.80 5.00
N ALA A 25 37.56 -8.98 5.41
CA ALA A 25 37.11 -10.04 6.26
C ALA A 25 37.07 -11.39 5.52
N THR A 26 38.12 -12.18 5.64
CA THR A 26 38.27 -13.44 4.91
C THR A 26 37.57 -14.63 5.56
N SER A 27 37.10 -14.51 6.81
CA SER A 27 36.63 -15.63 7.63
C SER A 27 35.20 -16.11 7.36
N TRP A 28 34.41 -15.37 6.53
CA TRP A 28 33.00 -15.70 6.27
C TRP A 28 32.52 -15.30 4.88
N ARG A 29 33.25 -15.68 3.85
CA ARG A 29 32.77 -15.58 2.48
C ARG A 29 31.66 -16.61 2.25
N ALA A 30 30.44 -16.26 2.54
CA ALA A 30 29.31 -17.00 2.01
C ALA A 30 29.28 -16.83 0.49
N ARG A 31 29.45 -17.92 -0.27
CA ARG A 31 29.15 -17.89 -1.69
C ARG A 31 27.63 -17.97 -1.83
N LEU A 32 27.04 -16.95 -2.44
CA LEU A 32 25.66 -17.06 -2.87
C LEU A 32 25.56 -18.23 -3.86
N PRO A 33 24.53 -19.08 -3.76
CA PRO A 33 24.32 -20.13 -4.73
C PRO A 33 24.20 -19.52 -6.13
N GLU A 34 24.74 -20.20 -7.12
CA GLU A 34 24.54 -19.77 -8.51
C GLU A 34 23.06 -19.83 -8.87
N LEU A 35 22.57 -18.82 -9.57
CA LEU A 35 21.23 -18.84 -10.11
C LEU A 35 21.06 -20.04 -11.05
N PRO A 36 19.98 -20.82 -10.90
CA PRO A 36 19.70 -21.90 -11.82
C PRO A 36 19.57 -21.36 -13.26
N PRO A 37 19.97 -22.14 -14.27
CA PRO A 37 20.03 -21.68 -15.66
C PRO A 37 18.73 -21.05 -16.16
N GLU A 38 17.58 -21.60 -15.74
CA GLU A 38 16.24 -21.11 -16.07
C GLU A 38 15.90 -19.74 -15.47
N ALA A 39 16.62 -19.32 -14.44
CA ALA A 39 16.46 -18.01 -13.81
C ALA A 39 17.38 -16.94 -14.42
N ARG A 40 18.38 -17.36 -15.22
CA ARG A 40 19.35 -16.44 -15.82
C ARG A 40 18.71 -15.68 -16.99
N GLY A 41 18.87 -14.36 -16.98
CA GLY A 41 18.40 -13.50 -18.07
C GLY A 41 16.91 -13.16 -18.07
N LYS A 42 16.10 -13.72 -17.18
CA LYS A 42 14.72 -13.28 -17.00
C LYS A 42 14.69 -11.91 -16.30
N LYS A 43 13.94 -10.98 -16.87
CA LYS A 43 13.64 -9.70 -16.19
C LYS A 43 12.68 -9.97 -15.06
N ARG A 44 12.98 -9.43 -13.89
CA ARG A 44 12.15 -9.53 -12.70
C ARG A 44 12.12 -8.20 -11.99
N LEU A 45 11.01 -7.90 -11.34
CA LEU A 45 10.89 -6.78 -10.41
C LEU A 45 11.21 -7.25 -9.00
N PHE A 46 11.89 -6.41 -8.24
CA PHE A 46 12.15 -6.62 -6.83
C PHE A 46 11.45 -5.50 -6.06
N MET A 47 10.29 -5.82 -5.50
CA MET A 47 9.40 -4.84 -4.90
C MET A 47 8.69 -5.42 -3.67
N HIS A 48 8.12 -4.56 -2.86
CA HIS A 48 7.28 -4.96 -1.73
C HIS A 48 5.78 -4.79 -2.04
N GLY A 49 4.91 -5.35 -1.18
CA GLY A 49 3.47 -5.38 -1.42
C GLY A 49 2.85 -3.98 -1.61
N ASN A 50 3.30 -2.99 -0.85
CA ASN A 50 2.80 -1.62 -0.97
C ASN A 50 3.14 -0.99 -2.34
N ASP A 51 4.33 -1.27 -2.90
CA ASP A 51 4.69 -0.83 -4.27
C ASP A 51 3.81 -1.52 -5.32
N ALA A 52 3.56 -2.82 -5.13
CA ALA A 52 2.71 -3.59 -6.02
C ALA A 52 1.26 -3.08 -6.03
N ILE A 53 0.71 -2.74 -4.86
CA ILE A 53 -0.60 -2.07 -4.73
C ILE A 53 -0.60 -0.74 -5.48
N ALA A 54 0.42 0.11 -5.26
CA ALA A 54 0.51 1.41 -5.92
C ALA A 54 0.54 1.27 -7.45
N LEU A 55 1.38 0.37 -7.96
CA LEU A 55 1.48 0.10 -9.39
C LEU A 55 0.18 -0.45 -9.97
N GLY A 56 -0.43 -1.42 -9.29
CA GLY A 56 -1.71 -2.02 -9.68
C GLY A 56 -2.85 -0.99 -9.70
N ALA A 57 -2.88 -0.05 -8.75
CA ALA A 57 -3.86 1.03 -8.72
C ALA A 57 -3.74 1.97 -9.94
N VAL A 58 -2.52 2.32 -10.33
CA VAL A 58 -2.27 3.12 -11.56
C VAL A 58 -2.78 2.37 -12.80
N VAL A 59 -2.45 1.08 -12.91
CA VAL A 59 -2.90 0.22 -14.03
C VAL A 59 -4.41 0.06 -14.04
N ALA A 60 -5.04 -0.03 -12.86
CA ALA A 60 -6.50 -0.05 -12.72
C ALA A 60 -7.20 1.26 -13.13
N GLY A 61 -6.46 2.29 -13.49
CA GLY A 61 -7.03 3.58 -13.86
C GLY A 61 -7.40 4.47 -12.68
N CYS A 62 -6.86 4.22 -11.48
CA CYS A 62 -6.97 5.17 -10.38
C CYS A 62 -6.35 6.51 -10.78
N ARG A 63 -7.04 7.61 -10.49
CA ARG A 63 -6.58 8.96 -10.81
C ARG A 63 -6.55 9.89 -9.62
N VAL A 64 -7.23 9.55 -8.54
CA VAL A 64 -7.19 10.33 -7.31
C VAL A 64 -6.88 9.41 -6.12
N VAL A 65 -5.90 9.81 -5.35
CA VAL A 65 -5.59 9.17 -4.06
C VAL A 65 -5.64 10.25 -2.98
N ALA A 66 -6.52 10.07 -2.02
CA ALA A 66 -6.56 10.89 -0.82
C ALA A 66 -6.23 10.01 0.37
N ALA A 67 -5.20 10.34 1.12
CA ALA A 67 -4.79 9.54 2.27
C ALA A 67 -4.20 10.41 3.39
N TYR A 68 -4.31 9.91 4.61
CA TYR A 68 -3.56 10.42 5.76
C TYR A 68 -2.40 9.47 6.06
N PRO A 69 -1.16 9.99 6.21
CA PRO A 69 0.00 9.14 6.41
C PRO A 69 -0.08 8.33 7.71
N ILE A 70 -0.04 7.02 7.58
CA ILE A 70 -0.03 6.09 8.70
C ILE A 70 0.82 4.86 8.36
N THR A 71 1.74 4.48 9.25
CA THR A 71 2.55 3.26 9.09
C THR A 71 1.67 2.01 9.25
N PRO A 72 1.79 0.98 8.37
CA PRO A 72 2.74 0.84 7.27
C PRO A 72 2.21 1.29 5.90
N ALA A 73 1.01 1.87 5.79
CA ALA A 73 0.37 2.23 4.53
C ALA A 73 1.01 3.44 3.81
N THR A 74 1.84 4.24 4.50
CA THR A 74 2.42 5.47 3.97
C THR A 74 3.25 5.24 2.70
N ASP A 75 3.87 4.07 2.54
CA ASP A 75 4.68 3.77 1.35
C ASP A 75 3.84 3.69 0.08
N ILE A 76 2.55 3.27 0.18
CA ILE A 76 1.60 3.32 -0.94
C ILE A 76 1.44 4.77 -1.41
N LEU A 77 1.22 5.69 -0.46
CA LEU A 77 1.07 7.12 -0.75
C LEU A 77 2.33 7.68 -1.42
N TYR A 78 3.51 7.36 -0.92
CA TYR A 78 4.78 7.84 -1.48
C TYR A 78 5.08 7.28 -2.88
N SER A 79 4.73 6.03 -3.13
CA SER A 79 4.87 5.44 -4.46
C SER A 79 3.90 6.07 -5.45
N LEU A 80 2.65 6.33 -5.04
CA LEU A 80 1.65 6.99 -5.87
C LEU A 80 1.97 8.48 -6.12
N LEU A 81 2.57 9.18 -5.16
CA LEU A 81 3.05 10.56 -5.37
C LEU A 81 4.07 10.67 -6.52
N LYS A 82 4.82 9.61 -6.77
CA LYS A 82 5.79 9.58 -7.88
C LYS A 82 5.15 9.14 -9.20
N LEU A 83 4.26 8.15 -9.13
CA LEU A 83 3.71 7.50 -10.32
C LEU A 83 2.49 8.24 -10.89
N LEU A 84 1.54 8.60 -10.04
CA LEU A 84 0.22 9.04 -10.47
C LEU A 84 0.21 10.32 -11.33
N PRO A 85 1.06 11.33 -11.06
CA PRO A 85 1.14 12.55 -11.89
C PRO A 85 1.50 12.26 -13.35
N GLU A 86 2.32 11.24 -13.63
CA GLU A 86 2.71 10.86 -14.99
C GLU A 86 1.52 10.34 -15.82
N TYR A 87 0.44 9.91 -15.15
CA TYR A 87 -0.79 9.41 -15.75
C TYR A 87 -1.97 10.38 -15.59
N GLY A 88 -1.70 11.65 -15.30
CA GLY A 88 -2.70 12.70 -15.15
C GLY A 88 -3.53 12.59 -13.87
N GLY A 89 -3.04 11.88 -12.86
CA GLY A 89 -3.69 11.75 -11.58
C GLY A 89 -3.14 12.70 -10.51
N VAL A 90 -3.81 12.71 -9.36
CA VAL A 90 -3.51 13.59 -8.21
C VAL A 90 -3.44 12.77 -6.93
N VAL A 91 -2.47 13.11 -6.09
CA VAL A 91 -2.34 12.55 -4.74
C VAL A 91 -2.49 13.69 -3.73
N LEU A 92 -3.42 13.51 -2.80
CA LEU A 92 -3.77 14.49 -1.78
C LEU A 92 -3.48 13.92 -0.39
N GLN A 93 -2.71 14.66 0.40
CA GLN A 93 -2.63 14.38 1.83
C GLN A 93 -3.78 15.09 2.52
N ALA A 94 -4.69 14.33 3.11
CA ALA A 94 -5.81 14.86 3.88
C ALA A 94 -5.39 15.20 5.31
N GLU A 95 -6.25 15.93 6.02
CA GLU A 95 -6.04 16.31 7.42
C GLU A 95 -6.15 15.08 8.37
N ASP A 96 -7.05 14.16 8.05
CA ASP A 96 -7.28 12.91 8.78
C ASP A 96 -7.85 11.83 7.86
N GLU A 97 -8.05 10.63 8.39
CA GLU A 97 -8.56 9.48 7.64
C GLU A 97 -10.02 9.64 7.23
N MET A 98 -10.84 10.34 8.01
CA MET A 98 -12.24 10.60 7.65
C MET A 98 -12.31 11.49 6.43
N ALA A 99 -11.57 12.61 6.43
CA ALA A 99 -11.46 13.51 5.28
C ALA A 99 -10.92 12.76 4.05
N ALA A 100 -9.88 11.95 4.21
CA ALA A 100 -9.30 11.16 3.13
C ALA A 100 -10.32 10.23 2.47
N CYS A 101 -11.07 9.47 3.27
CA CYS A 101 -12.07 8.55 2.76
C CYS A 101 -13.23 9.28 2.08
N GLN A 102 -13.72 10.38 2.66
CA GLN A 102 -14.80 11.18 2.07
C GLN A 102 -14.37 11.85 0.76
N MET A 103 -13.13 12.31 0.64
CA MET A 103 -12.59 12.81 -0.64
C MET A 103 -12.59 11.70 -1.71
N ALA A 104 -12.17 10.49 -1.35
CA ALA A 104 -12.19 9.36 -2.28
C ALA A 104 -13.63 9.01 -2.71
N VAL A 105 -14.59 8.98 -1.78
CA VAL A 105 -16.02 8.76 -2.09
C VAL A 105 -16.54 9.87 -3.01
N GLY A 106 -16.26 11.15 -2.70
CA GLY A 106 -16.70 12.27 -3.54
C GLY A 106 -16.14 12.21 -4.97
N CYS A 107 -14.88 11.81 -5.14
CA CYS A 107 -14.27 11.63 -6.47
C CYS A 107 -14.93 10.48 -7.25
N ASN A 108 -15.18 9.35 -6.58
CA ASN A 108 -15.84 8.21 -7.20
C ASN A 108 -17.31 8.54 -7.56
N TYR A 109 -18.01 9.29 -6.71
CA TYR A 109 -19.36 9.78 -7.02
C TYR A 109 -19.38 10.66 -8.27
N ALA A 110 -18.32 11.43 -8.51
CA ALA A 110 -18.13 12.22 -9.71
C ALA A 110 -17.62 11.41 -10.92
N GLY A 111 -17.47 10.09 -10.81
CA GLY A 111 -17.07 9.20 -11.89
C GLY A 111 -15.56 9.05 -12.10
N VAL A 112 -14.75 9.43 -11.12
CA VAL A 112 -13.28 9.29 -11.17
C VAL A 112 -12.83 8.23 -10.19
N ARG A 113 -12.14 7.18 -10.68
CA ARG A 113 -11.59 6.14 -9.81
C ARG A 113 -10.64 6.72 -8.77
N ALA A 114 -11.01 6.62 -7.52
CA ALA A 114 -10.28 7.12 -6.38
C ALA A 114 -10.16 6.08 -5.27
N MET A 115 -9.08 6.18 -4.49
CA MET A 115 -8.84 5.30 -3.35
C MET A 115 -8.25 6.05 -2.17
N THR A 116 -8.28 5.38 -1.03
CA THR A 116 -7.51 5.74 0.16
C THR A 116 -6.71 4.54 0.67
N SER A 117 -5.67 4.80 1.44
CA SER A 117 -4.89 3.78 2.13
C SER A 117 -4.68 4.15 3.58
N THR A 118 -4.79 3.17 4.47
CA THR A 118 -4.73 3.37 5.91
C THR A 118 -4.23 2.11 6.63
N SER A 119 -4.31 2.11 7.94
CA SER A 119 -4.09 0.97 8.84
C SER A 119 -5.24 0.91 9.84
N GLY A 120 -5.37 -0.15 10.61
CA GLY A 120 -6.49 -0.41 11.53
C GLY A 120 -7.03 0.79 12.31
N PRO A 121 -6.19 1.62 12.97
CA PRO A 121 -6.68 2.81 13.67
C PRO A 121 -7.42 3.80 12.78
N GLY A 122 -6.87 4.10 11.60
CA GLY A 122 -7.52 5.00 10.65
C GLY A 122 -8.73 4.35 9.98
N PHE A 123 -8.69 3.03 9.72
CA PHE A 123 -9.83 2.30 9.21
C PHE A 123 -11.02 2.36 10.16
N SER A 124 -10.79 2.33 11.48
CA SER A 124 -11.83 2.53 12.50
C SER A 124 -12.57 3.87 12.36
N LEU A 125 -11.85 4.93 11.99
CA LEU A 125 -12.43 6.26 11.78
C LEU A 125 -13.25 6.36 10.49
N MET A 126 -13.04 5.49 9.53
CA MET A 126 -13.75 5.50 8.24
C MET A 126 -15.11 4.79 8.28
N THR A 127 -15.50 4.19 9.40
CA THR A 127 -16.68 3.32 9.50
C THR A 127 -17.97 4.00 9.03
N GLU A 128 -18.19 5.27 9.37
CA GLU A 128 -19.38 6.01 8.94
C GLU A 128 -19.34 6.25 7.41
N THR A 129 -18.19 6.62 6.87
CA THR A 129 -18.02 6.86 5.43
C THR A 129 -18.24 5.59 4.60
N LEU A 130 -17.92 4.42 5.13
CA LEU A 130 -18.27 3.13 4.49
C LEU A 130 -19.79 2.95 4.40
N GLY A 131 -20.52 3.32 5.45
CA GLY A 131 -21.98 3.33 5.46
C GLY A 131 -22.54 4.31 4.42
N LEU A 132 -22.00 5.52 4.34
CA LEU A 132 -22.37 6.52 3.33
C LEU A 132 -22.13 5.99 1.90
N ALA A 133 -20.98 5.43 1.62
CA ALA A 133 -20.66 4.86 0.32
C ALA A 133 -21.61 3.71 -0.07
N SER A 134 -21.98 2.88 0.92
CA SER A 134 -22.94 1.79 0.72
C SER A 134 -24.34 2.31 0.40
N VAL A 135 -24.88 3.26 1.19
CA VAL A 135 -26.25 3.77 1.00
C VAL A 135 -26.38 4.63 -0.25
N SER A 136 -25.31 5.29 -0.68
CA SER A 136 -25.27 6.11 -1.91
C SER A 136 -24.89 5.29 -3.16
N GLU A 137 -24.68 3.99 -3.01
CA GLU A 137 -24.21 3.10 -4.11
C GLU A 137 -22.95 3.67 -4.79
N THR A 138 -22.02 4.21 -3.99
CA THR A 138 -20.79 4.83 -4.48
C THR A 138 -19.62 3.86 -4.34
N PRO A 139 -18.94 3.50 -5.43
CA PRO A 139 -17.75 2.67 -5.36
C PRO A 139 -16.63 3.39 -4.59
N VAL A 140 -15.88 2.67 -3.77
CA VAL A 140 -14.65 3.16 -3.17
C VAL A 140 -13.71 2.01 -2.86
N VAL A 141 -12.43 2.18 -3.11
CA VAL A 141 -11.40 1.21 -2.74
C VAL A 141 -10.60 1.75 -1.55
N ILE A 142 -10.52 0.93 -0.50
CA ILE A 142 -9.76 1.23 0.71
C ILE A 142 -8.72 0.13 0.89
N VAL A 143 -7.46 0.52 1.04
CA VAL A 143 -6.40 -0.42 1.40
C VAL A 143 -6.12 -0.29 2.88
N ASP A 144 -6.36 -1.36 3.63
CA ASP A 144 -6.01 -1.47 5.03
C ASP A 144 -4.77 -2.34 5.19
N VAL A 145 -3.65 -1.70 5.53
CA VAL A 145 -2.39 -2.39 5.82
C VAL A 145 -2.31 -2.60 7.32
N GLN A 146 -2.72 -3.78 7.77
CA GLN A 146 -2.88 -4.12 9.18
C GLN A 146 -1.56 -4.02 9.97
N ARG A 147 -1.67 -3.62 11.22
CA ARG A 147 -0.60 -3.61 12.21
C ARG A 147 -1.12 -3.99 13.58
N ALA A 148 -0.22 -4.27 14.52
CA ALA A 148 -0.61 -4.67 15.87
C ALA A 148 -1.42 -3.57 16.58
N GLY A 149 -2.58 -3.98 17.11
CA GLY A 149 -3.51 -3.18 17.91
C GLY A 149 -3.35 -3.45 19.42
N PRO A 150 -4.36 -3.04 20.24
CA PRO A 150 -5.48 -2.16 19.91
C PRO A 150 -5.12 -0.66 19.89
N SER A 151 -6.08 0.20 19.49
CA SER A 151 -5.94 1.66 19.37
C SER A 151 -4.79 2.00 18.39
N THR A 152 -3.98 3.02 18.69
CA THR A 152 -2.80 3.36 17.86
C THR A 152 -1.84 2.18 17.70
N GLY A 153 -1.79 1.30 18.69
CA GLY A 153 -1.07 0.04 18.65
C GLY A 153 0.44 0.18 18.51
N MET A 154 1.03 -0.79 17.83
CA MET A 154 2.48 -0.84 17.59
C MET A 154 2.76 -0.76 16.07
N PRO A 155 3.08 0.42 15.53
CA PRO A 155 3.16 0.67 14.08
C PRO A 155 4.12 -0.23 13.31
N THR A 156 5.11 -0.81 13.98
CA THR A 156 6.16 -1.64 13.38
C THR A 156 6.05 -3.12 13.75
N LYS A 157 4.92 -3.53 14.32
CA LYS A 157 4.65 -4.93 14.68
C LYS A 157 3.54 -5.50 13.82
N THR A 158 3.78 -6.68 13.27
CA THR A 158 2.83 -7.38 12.41
C THR A 158 1.73 -8.02 13.23
N GLU A 159 0.50 -7.80 12.82
CA GLU A 159 -0.68 -8.48 13.32
C GLU A 159 -1.77 -8.44 12.23
N GLN A 160 -2.68 -9.40 12.24
CA GLN A 160 -3.85 -9.45 11.36
C GLN A 160 -5.12 -9.45 12.23
N GLY A 161 -5.44 -8.28 12.80
CA GLY A 161 -6.55 -8.09 13.75
C GLY A 161 -7.82 -7.47 13.15
N ASP A 162 -7.77 -6.96 11.93
CA ASP A 162 -8.78 -6.05 11.39
C ASP A 162 -9.86 -6.75 10.53
N ALA A 163 -9.77 -8.08 10.36
CA ALA A 163 -10.68 -8.83 9.49
C ALA A 163 -12.16 -8.66 9.86
N PHE A 164 -12.52 -8.78 11.14
CA PHE A 164 -13.89 -8.59 11.59
C PHE A 164 -14.35 -7.14 11.43
N GLN A 165 -13.47 -6.18 11.64
CA GLN A 165 -13.74 -4.78 11.39
C GLN A 165 -13.99 -4.54 9.90
N ALA A 166 -13.16 -5.09 9.02
CA ALA A 166 -13.32 -4.97 7.57
C ALA A 166 -14.67 -5.55 7.09
N ILE A 167 -15.10 -6.65 7.68
CA ILE A 167 -16.33 -7.34 7.26
C ILE A 167 -17.58 -6.71 7.88
N PHE A 168 -17.55 -6.37 9.17
CA PHE A 168 -18.75 -6.08 9.96
C PHE A 168 -18.86 -4.64 10.48
N SER A 169 -17.81 -3.80 10.35
CA SER A 169 -17.88 -2.45 10.91
C SER A 169 -18.89 -1.58 10.15
N SER A 170 -20.06 -1.42 10.69
CA SER A 170 -21.08 -0.44 10.31
C SER A 170 -22.29 -0.61 11.22
N HIS A 171 -23.09 0.44 11.33
CA HIS A 171 -24.46 0.33 11.83
C HIS A 171 -25.41 0.12 10.63
N GLY A 172 -26.51 -0.59 10.86
CA GLY A 172 -27.44 -0.95 9.79
C GLY A 172 -26.88 -1.96 8.79
N GLU A 173 -27.60 -2.17 7.71
CA GLU A 173 -27.18 -3.04 6.61
C GLU A 173 -26.26 -2.26 5.66
N SER A 174 -25.02 -2.69 5.55
CA SER A 174 -24.01 -2.06 4.70
C SER A 174 -23.21 -3.14 3.99
N GLN A 175 -23.30 -3.16 2.67
CA GLN A 175 -22.61 -4.15 1.84
C GLN A 175 -21.21 -3.67 1.50
N ARG A 176 -20.28 -4.63 1.51
CA ARG A 176 -18.87 -4.41 1.13
C ARG A 176 -18.22 -5.71 0.69
N ILE A 177 -17.13 -5.59 -0.01
CA ILE A 177 -16.30 -6.72 -0.43
C ILE A 177 -14.95 -6.59 0.26
N VAL A 178 -14.40 -7.71 0.75
CA VAL A 178 -13.06 -7.77 1.34
C VAL A 178 -12.21 -8.71 0.51
N LEU A 179 -11.06 -8.25 0.06
CA LEU A 179 -10.03 -9.03 -0.61
C LEU A 179 -8.78 -9.08 0.28
N ALA A 180 -8.12 -10.22 0.35
CA ALA A 180 -6.94 -10.41 1.17
C ALA A 180 -5.81 -11.04 0.33
N PRO A 181 -4.95 -10.23 -0.31
CA PRO A 181 -3.81 -10.73 -1.06
C PRO A 181 -2.85 -11.49 -0.16
N ALA A 182 -2.29 -12.59 -0.65
CA ALA A 182 -1.36 -13.44 0.08
C ALA A 182 0.11 -13.25 -0.35
N THR A 183 0.35 -12.71 -1.53
CA THR A 183 1.68 -12.49 -2.12
C THR A 183 1.82 -11.07 -2.65
N VAL A 184 3.05 -10.65 -2.95
CA VAL A 184 3.30 -9.35 -3.61
C VAL A 184 2.65 -9.31 -5.00
N GLU A 185 2.61 -10.44 -5.70
CA GLU A 185 1.93 -10.56 -6.98
C GLU A 185 0.41 -10.39 -6.83
N ASP A 186 -0.19 -11.03 -5.81
CA ASP A 186 -1.63 -10.84 -5.52
C ASP A 186 -1.95 -9.38 -5.20
N CYS A 187 -1.06 -8.67 -4.49
CA CYS A 187 -1.25 -7.24 -4.21
C CYS A 187 -1.47 -6.42 -5.50
N PHE A 188 -0.73 -6.74 -6.56
CA PHE A 188 -0.87 -6.06 -7.85
C PHE A 188 -2.19 -6.40 -8.56
N TYR A 189 -2.61 -7.66 -8.54
CA TYR A 189 -3.83 -8.07 -9.23
C TYR A 189 -5.09 -7.80 -8.42
N ASP A 190 -5.05 -7.99 -7.10
CA ASP A 190 -6.22 -7.80 -6.25
C ASP A 190 -6.63 -6.33 -6.12
N ILE A 191 -5.69 -5.38 -6.15
CA ILE A 191 -6.08 -3.96 -6.19
C ILE A 191 -6.81 -3.60 -7.49
N GLN A 192 -6.41 -4.17 -8.64
CA GLN A 192 -7.12 -3.99 -9.89
C GLN A 192 -8.52 -4.63 -9.85
N ARG A 193 -8.59 -5.83 -9.29
CA ARG A 193 -9.84 -6.52 -9.05
C ARG A 193 -10.76 -5.72 -8.13
N ALA A 194 -10.20 -5.10 -7.08
CA ALA A 194 -10.95 -4.27 -6.14
C ALA A 194 -11.65 -3.10 -6.85
N PHE A 195 -10.96 -2.36 -7.71
CA PHE A 195 -11.58 -1.29 -8.50
C PHE A 195 -12.70 -1.81 -9.40
N ASN A 196 -12.46 -2.91 -10.09
CA ASN A 196 -13.46 -3.50 -10.98
C ASN A 196 -14.69 -4.03 -10.22
N LEU A 197 -14.49 -4.59 -9.02
CA LEU A 197 -15.59 -5.05 -8.17
C LEU A 197 -16.36 -3.86 -7.57
N ALA A 198 -15.67 -2.82 -7.14
CA ALA A 198 -16.30 -1.62 -6.63
C ALA A 198 -17.22 -0.98 -7.67
N ASP A 199 -16.73 -0.81 -8.90
CA ASP A 199 -17.54 -0.27 -10.01
C ASP A 199 -18.70 -1.20 -10.39
N LYS A 200 -18.46 -2.51 -10.40
CA LYS A 200 -19.48 -3.49 -10.80
C LYS A 200 -20.64 -3.58 -9.81
N TYR A 201 -20.32 -3.56 -8.52
CA TYR A 201 -21.30 -3.76 -7.45
C TYR A 201 -21.72 -2.48 -6.75
N GLN A 202 -21.11 -1.34 -7.11
CA GLN A 202 -21.39 -0.02 -6.57
C GLN A 202 -21.34 -0.03 -5.03
N CYS A 203 -20.28 -0.57 -4.47
CA CYS A 203 -20.07 -0.69 -3.02
C CYS A 203 -18.61 -0.54 -2.63
N PRO A 204 -18.31 -0.31 -1.35
CA PRO A 204 -16.95 -0.30 -0.83
C PRO A 204 -16.24 -1.65 -1.04
N VAL A 205 -14.98 -1.60 -1.46
CA VAL A 205 -14.09 -2.77 -1.51
C VAL A 205 -12.86 -2.48 -0.66
N ILE A 206 -12.60 -3.35 0.31
CA ILE A 206 -11.46 -3.27 1.20
C ILE A 206 -10.40 -4.28 0.73
N VAL A 207 -9.19 -3.81 0.48
CA VAL A 207 -8.01 -4.66 0.28
C VAL A 207 -7.30 -4.76 1.61
N LEU A 208 -7.42 -5.91 2.26
CA LEU A 208 -6.90 -6.18 3.59
C LEU A 208 -5.56 -6.88 3.48
N THR A 209 -4.49 -6.15 3.71
CA THR A 209 -3.11 -6.65 3.74
C THR A 209 -2.51 -6.43 5.13
N ASP A 210 -1.23 -6.66 5.31
CA ASP A 210 -0.55 -6.44 6.58
C ASP A 210 0.86 -5.88 6.42
N LEU A 211 1.47 -5.48 7.54
CA LEU A 211 2.82 -4.92 7.59
C LEU A 211 3.87 -5.86 6.98
N SER A 212 3.75 -7.16 7.21
CA SER A 212 4.74 -8.13 6.69
C SER A 212 4.69 -8.17 5.17
N LEU A 213 3.51 -8.36 4.59
CA LEU A 213 3.33 -8.39 3.14
C LEU A 213 3.62 -7.01 2.51
N GLY A 214 3.15 -5.94 3.16
CA GLY A 214 3.32 -4.57 2.68
C GLY A 214 4.77 -4.13 2.56
N LEU A 215 5.65 -4.59 3.46
CA LEU A 215 7.06 -4.18 3.53
C LEU A 215 8.07 -5.27 3.13
N SER A 216 7.65 -6.53 3.02
CA SER A 216 8.54 -7.61 2.57
C SER A 216 8.77 -7.54 1.07
N LYS A 217 10.06 -7.56 0.71
CA LYS A 217 10.46 -7.51 -0.70
C LYS A 217 10.49 -8.91 -1.30
N GLN A 218 9.88 -9.04 -2.45
CA GLN A 218 9.87 -10.28 -3.24
C GLN A 218 10.26 -10.00 -4.68
N THR A 219 10.80 -11.03 -5.32
CA THR A 219 11.04 -11.00 -6.76
C THR A 219 9.81 -11.51 -7.47
N VAL A 220 9.23 -10.68 -8.33
CA VAL A 220 8.05 -11.01 -9.15
C VAL A 220 8.44 -11.07 -10.64
N GLU A 221 7.81 -11.95 -11.39
CA GLU A 221 8.01 -12.03 -12.85
C GLU A 221 7.25 -10.87 -13.54
N VAL A 222 7.81 -10.36 -14.64
CA VAL A 222 7.25 -9.26 -15.44
C VAL A 222 6.56 -9.82 -16.67
#